data_debaeb4a6ae0cb4f917e48e53b6b1cef
#
_entry.id   debaeb4a6ae0cb4f917e48e53b6b1cef
#
_cell.length_a   1.000
_cell.length_b   1.000
_cell.length_c   1.000
_cell.angle_alpha   90.00
_cell.angle_beta   90.00
_cell.angle_gamma   90.00
#
_symmetry.space_group_name_H-M   'P 1'
#
loop_
_entity.id
_entity.type
_entity.pdbx_description
1 polymer ?
#
loop_
_entity_poly.entity_id
_entity_poly.type
_entity_poly.pdbx_seq_one_letter_code
_entity_poly.pdbx_strand_id
1 'polypeptide(L)'
;MKTILFHGPSGSGKDTQVELLVAKYDFVNIGTGEMFRTMYKEGDIEGNKAYLHWSKGQFVPNELVYSMLTKWVTRFETEKHWAFVSVVRDPGQIELFDNLLSENGRTLDSVVHFKLSEEMAIERMSLRRICPYCDTTYHIKYKREKVEGYCDRCGTKLIQREDDQIDKIKLRLKEYNRTISPILETYKQRGILLEIDATPSIEEIHTQVVTKLGL
;
A
#
# COMPACT_ATOMS: atom_id res chain seq x y z
N MET A 1 -20.87 2.78 2.69
CA MET A 1 -19.60 2.22 2.17
C MET A 1 -18.49 3.22 2.47
N LYS A 2 -17.31 2.74 2.88
CA LYS A 2 -16.19 3.64 3.21
C LYS A 2 -15.11 3.57 2.13
N THR A 3 -14.46 4.69 1.87
CA THR A 3 -13.30 4.82 0.99
C THR A 3 -12.14 5.36 1.81
N ILE A 4 -11.12 4.54 2.02
CA ILE A 4 -10.02 4.84 2.93
C ILE A 4 -8.70 4.82 2.16
N LEU A 5 -7.87 5.83 2.38
CA LEU A 5 -6.50 5.88 1.86
C LEU A 5 -5.51 5.52 2.98
N PHE A 6 -4.71 4.51 2.76
CA PHE A 6 -3.70 4.04 3.72
C PHE A 6 -2.31 4.53 3.31
N HIS A 7 -1.70 5.33 4.18
CA HIS A 7 -0.36 5.86 4.05
C HIS A 7 0.57 5.38 5.17
N GLY A 8 1.83 5.31 4.89
CA GLY A 8 2.89 4.98 5.85
C GLY A 8 4.17 4.56 5.13
N PRO A 9 5.32 4.66 5.80
CA PRO A 9 6.58 4.24 5.23
C PRO A 9 6.57 2.75 4.90
N SER A 10 7.51 2.32 4.08
CA SER A 10 7.76 0.90 3.87
C SER A 10 8.08 0.25 5.23
N GLY A 11 7.55 -0.94 5.46
CA GLY A 11 7.71 -1.62 6.76
C GLY A 11 6.70 -1.22 7.85
N SER A 12 5.82 -0.22 7.63
CA SER A 12 4.83 0.18 8.63
C SER A 12 3.71 -0.83 8.88
N GLY A 13 3.59 -1.87 8.06
CA GLY A 13 2.55 -2.90 8.22
C GLY A 13 1.18 -2.53 7.63
N LYS A 14 1.06 -1.40 6.90
CA LYS A 14 -0.22 -0.98 6.30
C LYS A 14 -0.86 -2.04 5.41
N ASP A 15 -0.08 -2.74 4.59
CA ASP A 15 -0.59 -3.80 3.72
C ASP A 15 -1.18 -4.96 4.54
N THR A 16 -0.52 -5.35 5.64
CA THR A 16 -1.03 -6.36 6.59
C THR A 16 -2.35 -5.93 7.22
N GLN A 17 -2.49 -4.66 7.59
CA GLN A 17 -3.73 -4.14 8.16
C GLN A 17 -4.86 -4.12 7.14
N VAL A 18 -4.57 -3.76 5.88
CA VAL A 18 -5.57 -3.83 4.81
C VAL A 18 -5.96 -5.27 4.50
N GLU A 19 -5.02 -6.25 4.50
CA GLU A 19 -5.34 -7.67 4.40
C GLU A 19 -6.32 -8.12 5.49
N LEU A 20 -6.14 -7.66 6.74
CA LEU A 20 -7.05 -7.96 7.85
C LEU A 20 -8.43 -7.31 7.68
N LEU A 21 -8.49 -6.08 7.14
CA LEU A 21 -9.75 -5.42 6.83
C LEU A 21 -10.51 -6.14 5.71
N VAL A 22 -9.82 -6.57 4.66
CA VAL A 22 -10.40 -7.40 3.59
C VAL A 22 -10.95 -8.71 4.14
N ALA A 23 -10.25 -9.34 5.08
CA ALA A 23 -10.68 -10.62 5.64
C ALA A 23 -11.89 -10.53 6.58
N LYS A 24 -12.14 -9.36 7.20
CA LYS A 24 -13.10 -9.23 8.33
C LYS A 24 -14.21 -8.19 8.10
N TYR A 25 -14.03 -7.21 7.24
CA TYR A 25 -14.88 -6.01 7.18
C TYR A 25 -15.33 -5.61 5.76
N ASP A 26 -15.39 -6.56 4.84
CA ASP A 26 -15.89 -6.36 3.49
C ASP A 26 -15.17 -5.25 2.68
N PHE A 27 -13.86 -5.12 2.88
CA PHE A 27 -13.01 -4.24 2.10
C PHE A 27 -12.46 -4.93 0.85
N VAL A 28 -12.16 -4.13 -0.18
CA VAL A 28 -11.27 -4.53 -1.29
C VAL A 28 -9.96 -3.75 -1.19
N ASN A 29 -8.85 -4.41 -1.50
CA ASN A 29 -7.53 -3.79 -1.52
C ASN A 29 -7.22 -3.24 -2.91
N ILE A 30 -6.95 -1.93 -3.00
CA ILE A 30 -6.63 -1.23 -4.24
C ILE A 30 -5.24 -0.61 -4.09
N GLY A 31 -4.20 -1.39 -4.42
CA GLY A 31 -2.81 -0.98 -4.30
C GLY A 31 -2.14 -0.82 -5.66
N THR A 32 -1.39 0.28 -5.87
CA THR A 32 -0.65 0.51 -7.13
C THR A 32 0.38 -0.57 -7.43
N GLY A 33 0.98 -1.16 -6.40
CA GLY A 33 1.98 -2.22 -6.58
C GLY A 33 1.39 -3.49 -7.21
N GLU A 34 0.21 -3.91 -6.77
CA GLU A 34 -0.52 -5.05 -7.35
C GLU A 34 -0.99 -4.71 -8.78
N MET A 35 -1.60 -3.54 -8.95
CA MET A 35 -2.05 -3.05 -10.24
C MET A 35 -0.94 -3.11 -11.31
N PHE A 36 0.24 -2.55 -11.02
CA PHE A 36 1.36 -2.55 -11.95
C PHE A 36 1.79 -3.96 -12.35
N ARG A 37 1.95 -4.85 -11.38
CA ARG A 37 2.40 -6.23 -11.65
C ARG A 37 1.35 -7.03 -12.42
N THR A 38 0.09 -6.88 -12.06
CA THR A 38 -0.99 -7.63 -12.70
C THR A 38 -1.20 -7.16 -14.14
N MET A 39 -1.33 -5.85 -14.38
CA MET A 39 -1.51 -5.30 -15.72
C MET A 39 -0.30 -5.60 -16.63
N TYR A 40 0.93 -5.59 -16.08
CA TYR A 40 2.11 -6.03 -16.82
C TYR A 40 2.04 -7.51 -17.20
N LYS A 41 1.69 -8.40 -16.27
CA LYS A 41 1.53 -9.85 -16.52
C LYS A 41 0.43 -10.15 -17.52
N GLU A 42 -0.62 -9.36 -17.57
CA GLU A 42 -1.73 -9.45 -18.53
C GLU A 42 -1.37 -8.91 -19.92
N GLY A 43 -0.20 -8.29 -20.09
CA GLY A 43 0.23 -7.69 -21.35
C GLY A 43 -0.46 -6.38 -21.69
N ASP A 44 -1.09 -5.71 -20.70
CA ASP A 44 -1.73 -4.40 -20.90
C ASP A 44 -0.70 -3.36 -21.40
N ILE A 45 -1.12 -2.51 -22.35
CA ILE A 45 -0.25 -1.52 -22.99
C ILE A 45 0.31 -0.53 -21.95
N GLU A 46 -0.52 -0.05 -21.03
CA GLU A 46 -0.10 0.87 -19.98
C GLU A 46 0.73 0.16 -18.91
N GLY A 47 0.39 -1.11 -18.59
CA GLY A 47 1.19 -1.98 -17.75
C GLY A 47 2.62 -2.15 -18.27
N ASN A 48 2.78 -2.35 -19.57
CA ASN A 48 4.09 -2.43 -20.23
C ASN A 48 4.85 -1.09 -20.19
N LYS A 49 4.15 0.05 -20.39
CA LYS A 49 4.76 1.38 -20.26
C LYS A 49 5.20 1.65 -18.83
N ALA A 50 4.37 1.33 -17.83
CA ALA A 50 4.71 1.50 -16.43
C ALA A 50 5.91 0.65 -16.03
N TYR A 51 6.05 -0.57 -16.57
CA TYR A 51 7.20 -1.45 -16.33
C TYR A 51 8.53 -0.82 -16.74
N LEU A 52 8.59 -0.05 -17.82
CA LEU A 52 9.81 0.64 -18.27
C LEU A 52 10.34 1.64 -17.22
N HIS A 53 9.49 2.13 -16.33
CA HIS A 53 9.86 3.04 -15.24
C HIS A 53 10.19 2.26 -13.96
N TRP A 54 9.23 1.50 -13.43
CA TRP A 54 9.42 0.89 -12.10
C TRP A 54 10.48 -0.22 -12.08
N SER A 55 10.74 -0.93 -13.19
CA SER A 55 11.86 -1.90 -13.29
C SER A 55 13.22 -1.26 -13.11
N LYS A 56 13.34 0.04 -13.39
CA LYS A 56 14.54 0.85 -13.18
C LYS A 56 14.55 1.60 -11.85
N GLY A 57 13.54 1.38 -10.97
CA GLY A 57 13.38 2.12 -9.73
C GLY A 57 12.91 3.57 -9.91
N GLN A 58 12.42 3.94 -11.09
CA GLN A 58 11.90 5.26 -11.40
C GLN A 58 10.40 5.35 -11.05
N PHE A 59 9.94 6.57 -10.76
CA PHE A 59 8.52 6.84 -10.62
C PHE A 59 7.81 6.72 -11.97
N VAL A 60 6.64 6.08 -11.94
CA VAL A 60 5.72 6.07 -13.08
C VAL A 60 5.05 7.43 -13.18
N PRO A 61 4.95 8.07 -14.36
CA PRO A 61 4.28 9.36 -14.52
C PRO A 61 2.85 9.36 -13.96
N ASN A 62 2.43 10.46 -13.32
CA ASN A 62 1.14 10.56 -12.64
C ASN A 62 -0.04 10.25 -13.55
N GLU A 63 -0.04 10.78 -14.77
CA GLU A 63 -1.09 10.57 -15.77
C GLU A 63 -1.24 9.08 -16.12
N LEU A 64 -0.10 8.37 -16.24
CA LEU A 64 -0.11 6.94 -16.53
C LEU A 64 -0.63 6.13 -15.33
N VAL A 65 -0.21 6.50 -14.11
CA VAL A 65 -0.70 5.85 -12.87
C VAL A 65 -2.21 5.98 -12.78
N TYR A 66 -2.76 7.18 -13.02
CA TYR A 66 -4.20 7.42 -12.84
C TYR A 66 -5.02 6.87 -14.00
N SER A 67 -4.51 6.87 -15.24
CA SER A 67 -5.14 6.15 -16.35
C SER A 67 -5.27 4.65 -16.05
N MET A 68 -4.20 4.05 -15.53
CA MET A 68 -4.23 2.64 -15.10
C MET A 68 -5.18 2.42 -13.91
N LEU A 69 -5.19 3.34 -12.93
CA LEU A 69 -6.05 3.25 -11.75
C LEU A 69 -7.53 3.33 -12.14
N THR A 70 -7.91 4.20 -13.07
CA THR A 70 -9.27 4.31 -13.59
C THR A 70 -9.76 2.99 -14.18
N LYS A 71 -8.92 2.28 -14.94
CA LYS A 71 -9.23 0.94 -15.43
C LYS A 71 -9.23 -0.10 -14.30
N TRP A 72 -8.33 0.04 -13.34
CA TRP A 72 -8.16 -0.93 -12.26
C TRP A 72 -9.33 -0.97 -11.31
N VAL A 73 -9.87 0.19 -10.94
CA VAL A 73 -10.99 0.29 -9.99
C VAL A 73 -12.28 -0.33 -10.55
N THR A 74 -12.46 -0.41 -11.87
CA THR A 74 -13.63 -1.07 -12.47
C THR A 74 -13.70 -2.58 -12.22
N ARG A 75 -12.61 -3.18 -11.74
CA ARG A 75 -12.56 -4.61 -11.41
C ARG A 75 -13.15 -4.93 -10.03
N PHE A 76 -13.45 -3.91 -9.22
CA PHE A 76 -13.92 -4.08 -7.86
C PHE A 76 -15.39 -3.74 -7.72
N GLU A 77 -16.05 -4.46 -6.80
CA GLU A 77 -17.45 -4.26 -6.49
C GLU A 77 -17.65 -2.87 -5.84
N THR A 78 -18.63 -2.12 -6.35
CA THR A 78 -18.93 -0.76 -5.88
C THR A 78 -19.62 -0.75 -4.53
N GLU A 79 -20.23 -1.84 -4.11
CA GLU A 79 -20.93 -2.00 -2.84
C GLU A 79 -19.99 -2.25 -1.66
N LYS A 80 -18.72 -2.60 -1.93
CA LYS A 80 -17.71 -2.86 -0.89
C LYS A 80 -17.03 -1.59 -0.40
N HIS A 81 -16.40 -1.68 0.76
CA HIS A 81 -15.45 -0.67 1.22
C HIS A 81 -14.17 -0.70 0.37
N TRP A 82 -13.63 0.46 0.01
CA TRP A 82 -12.40 0.56 -0.77
C TRP A 82 -11.22 0.98 0.10
N ALA A 83 -10.17 0.17 0.14
CA ALA A 83 -8.91 0.45 0.80
C ALA A 83 -7.82 0.73 -0.24
N PHE A 84 -7.53 2.01 -0.46
CA PHE A 84 -6.42 2.42 -1.32
C PHE A 84 -5.11 2.40 -0.56
N VAL A 85 -4.08 1.75 -1.10
CA VAL A 85 -2.78 1.62 -0.45
C VAL A 85 -1.71 2.40 -1.21
N SER A 86 -1.26 3.50 -0.62
CA SER A 86 -0.15 4.32 -1.14
C SER A 86 -0.34 4.76 -2.60
N VAL A 87 -1.55 5.11 -3.01
CA VAL A 87 -1.87 5.54 -4.38
C VAL A 87 -1.57 7.02 -4.60
N VAL A 88 -1.52 7.82 -3.54
CA VAL A 88 -1.10 9.23 -3.55
C VAL A 88 0.30 9.32 -2.96
N ARG A 89 1.32 9.59 -3.77
CA ARG A 89 2.74 9.67 -3.37
C ARG A 89 3.38 11.02 -3.67
N ASP A 90 2.65 11.87 -4.36
CA ASP A 90 3.05 13.22 -4.73
C ASP A 90 1.85 14.16 -4.50
N PRO A 91 2.04 15.40 -4.01
CA PRO A 91 0.94 16.34 -3.78
C PRO A 91 0.06 16.58 -5.02
N GLY A 92 0.65 16.59 -6.23
CA GLY A 92 -0.09 16.74 -7.48
C GLY A 92 -1.05 15.57 -7.78
N GLN A 93 -0.92 14.45 -7.08
CA GLN A 93 -1.82 13.30 -7.21
C GLN A 93 -3.11 13.44 -6.39
N ILE A 94 -3.20 14.41 -5.48
CA ILE A 94 -4.38 14.57 -4.60
C ILE A 94 -5.62 14.89 -5.45
N GLU A 95 -5.52 15.86 -6.34
CA GLU A 95 -6.64 16.25 -7.22
C GLU A 95 -7.02 15.12 -8.18
N LEU A 96 -6.04 14.44 -8.76
CA LEU A 96 -6.28 13.28 -9.63
C LEU A 96 -7.02 12.16 -8.89
N PHE A 97 -6.67 11.94 -7.62
CA PHE A 97 -7.32 10.94 -6.78
C PHE A 97 -8.75 11.36 -6.40
N ASP A 98 -8.97 12.63 -6.06
CA ASP A 98 -10.30 13.16 -5.78
C ASP A 98 -11.22 13.02 -7.01
N ASN A 99 -10.71 13.32 -8.21
CA ASN A 99 -11.44 13.16 -9.47
C ASN A 99 -11.78 11.69 -9.74
N LEU A 100 -10.82 10.78 -9.58
CA LEU A 100 -11.06 9.34 -9.71
C LEU A 100 -12.18 8.86 -8.79
N LEU A 101 -12.19 9.30 -7.55
CA LEU A 101 -13.25 8.93 -6.59
C LEU A 101 -14.61 9.51 -7.02
N SER A 102 -14.65 10.77 -7.40
CA SER A 102 -15.87 11.46 -7.86
C SER A 102 -16.49 10.78 -9.09
N GLU A 103 -15.67 10.38 -10.08
CA GLU A 103 -16.08 9.64 -11.27
C GLU A 103 -16.70 8.27 -10.94
N ASN A 104 -16.32 7.70 -9.80
CA ASN A 104 -16.88 6.44 -9.30
C ASN A 104 -17.99 6.64 -8.24
N GLY A 105 -18.52 7.87 -8.09
CA GLY A 105 -19.58 8.19 -7.13
C GLY A 105 -19.15 8.06 -5.67
N ARG A 106 -17.85 8.25 -5.38
CA ARG A 106 -17.26 8.11 -4.05
C ARG A 106 -16.61 9.41 -3.57
N THR A 107 -16.45 9.49 -2.27
CA THR A 107 -15.64 10.51 -1.59
C THR A 107 -14.62 9.82 -0.69
N LEU A 108 -13.52 10.49 -0.40
CA LEU A 108 -12.52 9.99 0.55
C LEU A 108 -13.00 10.26 1.99
N ASP A 109 -13.32 9.20 2.73
CA ASP A 109 -13.83 9.32 4.10
C ASP A 109 -12.72 9.54 5.12
N SER A 110 -11.57 8.88 4.95
CA SER A 110 -10.45 8.99 5.87
C SER A 110 -9.13 8.65 5.20
N VAL A 111 -8.06 9.24 5.73
CA VAL A 111 -6.68 8.89 5.43
C VAL A 111 -6.03 8.34 6.68
N VAL A 112 -5.60 7.09 6.65
CA VAL A 112 -4.93 6.42 7.77
C VAL A 112 -3.42 6.48 7.55
N HIS A 113 -2.72 7.22 8.40
CA HIS A 113 -1.28 7.36 8.36
C HIS A 113 -0.60 6.55 9.47
N PHE A 114 0.18 5.55 9.08
CA PHE A 114 0.96 4.70 9.98
C PHE A 114 2.29 5.37 10.29
N LYS A 115 2.47 5.79 11.54
CA LYS A 115 3.70 6.41 12.04
C LYS A 115 4.68 5.33 12.48
N LEU A 116 5.87 5.34 11.91
CA LEU A 116 6.95 4.41 12.24
C LEU A 116 8.29 5.13 12.12
N SER A 117 9.20 4.87 13.06
CA SER A 117 10.55 5.42 12.97
C SER A 117 11.34 4.80 11.81
N GLU A 118 12.34 5.53 11.33
CA GLU A 118 13.19 5.06 10.23
C GLU A 118 13.94 3.79 10.62
N GLU A 119 14.44 3.72 11.85
CA GLU A 119 15.18 2.56 12.37
C GLU A 119 14.31 1.31 12.38
N MET A 120 13.07 1.42 12.87
CA MET A 120 12.12 0.30 12.86
C MET A 120 11.69 -0.09 11.45
N ALA A 121 11.54 0.89 10.56
CA ALA A 121 11.22 0.64 9.16
C ALA A 121 12.35 -0.16 8.48
N ILE A 122 13.62 0.22 8.72
CA ILE A 122 14.80 -0.50 8.21
C ILE A 122 14.85 -1.91 8.77
N GLU A 123 14.69 -2.08 10.10
CA GLU A 123 14.66 -3.40 10.73
C GLU A 123 13.60 -4.30 10.10
N ARG A 124 12.35 -3.82 10.04
CA ARG A 124 11.24 -4.61 9.50
C ARG A 124 11.41 -4.96 8.03
N MET A 125 11.89 -4.03 7.22
CA MET A 125 12.10 -4.28 5.79
C MET A 125 13.22 -5.29 5.53
N SER A 126 14.33 -5.23 6.27
CA SER A 126 15.45 -6.17 6.12
C SER A 126 15.06 -7.62 6.45
N LEU A 127 14.09 -7.81 7.33
CA LEU A 127 13.56 -9.11 7.76
C LEU A 127 12.33 -9.58 6.96
N ARG A 128 11.88 -8.80 5.97
CA ARG A 128 10.77 -9.17 5.11
C ARG A 128 11.15 -10.28 4.14
N ARG A 129 10.19 -11.16 3.89
CA ARG A 129 10.25 -12.17 2.83
C ARG A 129 8.99 -12.06 1.98
N ILE A 130 9.09 -12.43 0.71
CA ILE A 130 7.96 -12.38 -0.22
C ILE A 130 7.92 -13.66 -1.05
N CYS A 131 6.73 -14.11 -1.37
CA CYS A 131 6.52 -15.12 -2.38
C CYS A 131 6.60 -14.49 -3.78
N PRO A 132 7.54 -14.89 -4.66
CA PRO A 132 7.66 -14.30 -5.99
C PRO A 132 6.51 -14.70 -6.94
N TYR A 133 5.71 -15.72 -6.58
CA TYR A 133 4.60 -16.19 -7.38
C TYR A 133 3.28 -15.50 -7.06
N CYS A 134 2.90 -15.44 -5.77
CA CYS A 134 1.59 -14.92 -5.33
C CYS A 134 1.68 -13.63 -4.51
N ASP A 135 2.85 -13.01 -4.43
CA ASP A 135 3.13 -11.74 -3.74
C ASP A 135 2.80 -11.74 -2.22
N THR A 136 2.45 -12.89 -1.63
CA THR A 136 2.20 -12.99 -0.19
C THR A 136 3.43 -12.59 0.60
N THR A 137 3.24 -11.66 1.54
CA THR A 137 4.33 -11.11 2.36
C THR A 137 4.43 -11.82 3.70
N TYR A 138 5.65 -12.14 4.09
CA TYR A 138 6.06 -12.74 5.37
C TYR A 138 7.08 -11.88 6.08
N HIS A 139 7.30 -12.16 7.35
CA HIS A 139 8.29 -11.48 8.18
C HIS A 139 8.91 -12.46 9.18
N ILE A 140 10.23 -12.56 9.20
CA ILE A 140 10.96 -13.56 10.01
C ILE A 140 10.58 -13.52 11.51
N LYS A 141 10.23 -12.35 12.06
CA LYS A 141 9.83 -12.19 13.48
C LYS A 141 8.30 -12.18 13.67
N TYR A 142 7.55 -11.49 12.82
CA TYR A 142 6.17 -11.08 13.13
C TYR A 142 5.08 -11.80 12.32
N LYS A 143 5.41 -12.39 11.16
CA LYS A 143 4.48 -13.11 10.29
C LYS A 143 5.21 -14.27 9.62
N ARG A 144 5.55 -15.28 10.41
CA ARG A 144 6.30 -16.44 9.92
C ARG A 144 5.42 -17.34 9.08
N GLU A 145 6.04 -17.97 8.11
CA GLU A 145 5.50 -19.09 7.35
C GLU A 145 5.40 -20.35 8.22
N LYS A 146 4.49 -21.27 7.86
CA LYS A 146 4.30 -22.56 8.55
C LYS A 146 5.44 -23.53 8.28
N VAL A 147 5.93 -23.53 7.03
CA VAL A 147 7.09 -24.31 6.59
C VAL A 147 8.20 -23.34 6.25
N GLU A 148 9.31 -23.41 6.98
CA GLU A 148 10.43 -22.47 6.85
C GLU A 148 10.90 -22.31 5.39
N GLY A 149 10.88 -21.06 4.92
CA GLY A 149 11.31 -20.69 3.58
C GLY A 149 10.29 -20.95 2.46
N TYR A 150 9.06 -21.40 2.76
CA TYR A 150 8.05 -21.68 1.75
C TYR A 150 6.73 -20.96 2.02
N CYS A 151 6.08 -20.51 0.95
CA CYS A 151 4.81 -19.80 1.00
C CYS A 151 3.67 -20.72 1.44
N ASP A 152 2.92 -20.34 2.48
CA ASP A 152 1.75 -21.07 2.98
C ASP A 152 0.60 -21.16 1.97
N ARG A 153 0.55 -20.20 1.01
CA ARG A 153 -0.54 -20.10 0.05
C ARG A 153 -0.31 -20.96 -1.20
N CYS A 154 0.93 -21.05 -1.69
CA CYS A 154 1.22 -21.70 -2.98
C CYS A 154 2.45 -22.60 -2.97
N GLY A 155 3.13 -22.79 -1.82
CA GLY A 155 4.30 -23.66 -1.69
C GLY A 155 5.58 -23.17 -2.37
N THR A 156 5.57 -21.98 -2.98
CA THR A 156 6.77 -21.42 -3.66
C THR A 156 7.80 -20.96 -2.62
N LYS A 157 9.07 -21.15 -2.92
CA LYS A 157 10.18 -20.69 -2.07
C LYS A 157 10.15 -19.17 -1.90
N LEU A 158 10.24 -18.71 -0.66
CA LEU A 158 10.29 -17.30 -0.31
C LEU A 158 11.64 -16.68 -0.66
N ILE A 159 11.63 -15.42 -1.03
CA ILE A 159 12.83 -14.63 -1.33
C ILE A 159 12.83 -13.33 -0.55
N GLN A 160 13.99 -12.74 -0.34
CA GLN A 160 14.13 -11.33 -0.01
C GLN A 160 14.09 -10.53 -1.31
N ARG A 161 13.35 -9.42 -1.34
CA ARG A 161 13.30 -8.54 -2.52
C ARG A 161 14.64 -7.83 -2.69
N GLU A 162 15.02 -7.56 -3.92
CA GLU A 162 16.24 -6.80 -4.22
C GLU A 162 16.18 -5.36 -3.68
N ASP A 163 14.98 -4.78 -3.57
CA ASP A 163 14.75 -3.43 -3.03
C ASP A 163 14.63 -3.40 -1.49
N ASP A 164 14.80 -4.56 -0.81
CA ASP A 164 14.86 -4.68 0.65
C ASP A 164 16.32 -4.75 1.18
N GLN A 165 17.29 -4.34 0.39
CA GLN A 165 18.65 -4.07 0.86
C GLN A 165 18.71 -2.70 1.56
N ILE A 166 19.53 -2.57 2.60
CA ILE A 166 19.54 -1.42 3.52
C ILE A 166 19.66 -0.08 2.78
N ASP A 167 20.55 0.01 1.80
CA ASP A 167 20.75 1.26 1.05
C ASP A 167 19.53 1.64 0.22
N LYS A 168 18.87 0.65 -0.38
CA LYS A 168 17.63 0.86 -1.15
C LYS A 168 16.45 1.21 -0.23
N ILE A 169 16.39 0.60 0.97
CA ILE A 169 15.40 0.95 1.99
C ILE A 169 15.55 2.41 2.42
N LYS A 170 16.78 2.84 2.75
CA LYS A 170 17.07 4.23 3.15
C LYS A 170 16.69 5.23 2.05
N LEU A 171 16.99 4.92 0.79
CA LEU A 171 16.60 5.76 -0.33
C LEU A 171 15.06 5.90 -0.42
N ARG A 172 14.33 4.81 -0.29
CA ARG A 172 12.85 4.81 -0.31
C ARG A 172 12.25 5.59 0.85
N LEU A 173 12.84 5.49 2.05
CA LEU A 173 12.40 6.26 3.22
C LEU A 173 12.68 7.76 3.04
N LYS A 174 13.84 8.12 2.49
CA LYS A 174 14.17 9.50 2.17
C LYS A 174 13.18 10.11 1.18
N GLU A 175 12.84 9.39 0.11
CA GLU A 175 11.85 9.84 -0.88
C GLU A 175 10.44 9.94 -0.25
N TYR A 176 10.04 8.97 0.55
CA TYR A 176 8.79 9.03 1.28
C TYR A 176 8.72 10.26 2.18
N ASN A 177 9.73 10.49 3.01
CA ASN A 177 9.77 11.63 3.93
C ASN A 177 9.74 12.99 3.20
N ARG A 178 10.33 13.06 2.00
CA ARG A 178 10.34 14.28 1.18
C ARG A 178 8.96 14.66 0.67
N THR A 179 8.11 13.69 0.34
CA THR A 179 6.83 13.93 -0.34
C THR A 179 5.62 13.84 0.59
N ILE A 180 5.76 13.14 1.73
CA ILE A 180 4.58 12.81 2.56
C ILE A 180 4.03 14.00 3.34
N SER A 181 4.89 14.89 3.84
CA SER A 181 4.47 16.00 4.73
C SER A 181 3.39 16.89 4.11
N PRO A 182 3.52 17.42 2.87
CA PRO A 182 2.47 18.24 2.27
C PRO A 182 1.18 17.46 1.98
N ILE A 183 1.28 16.16 1.70
CA ILE A 183 0.10 15.29 1.51
C ILE A 183 -0.69 15.16 2.82
N LEU A 184 0.00 14.84 3.92
CA LEU A 184 -0.63 14.70 5.24
C LEU A 184 -1.22 16.02 5.73
N GLU A 185 -0.51 17.14 5.50
CA GLU A 185 -1.02 18.46 5.89
C GLU A 185 -2.32 18.79 5.15
N THR A 186 -2.41 18.51 3.86
CA THR A 186 -3.65 18.67 3.08
C THR A 186 -4.81 17.87 3.68
N TYR A 187 -4.60 16.59 3.99
CA TYR A 187 -5.65 15.75 4.55
C TYR A 187 -5.99 16.08 6.02
N LYS A 188 -5.02 16.61 6.78
CA LYS A 188 -5.25 17.17 8.11
C LYS A 188 -6.14 18.41 8.06
N GLN A 189 -5.89 19.33 7.12
CA GLN A 189 -6.73 20.53 6.90
C GLN A 189 -8.15 20.16 6.46
N ARG A 190 -8.31 19.05 5.72
CA ARG A 190 -9.62 18.48 5.37
C ARG A 190 -10.34 17.79 6.56
N GLY A 191 -9.67 17.59 7.68
CA GLY A 191 -10.23 16.94 8.89
C GLY A 191 -10.41 15.43 8.77
N ILE A 192 -9.78 14.77 7.79
CA ILE A 192 -9.95 13.34 7.52
C ILE A 192 -8.70 12.51 7.82
N LEU A 193 -7.64 13.09 8.37
CA LEU A 193 -6.40 12.40 8.72
C LEU A 193 -6.52 11.66 10.06
N LEU A 194 -6.26 10.36 10.06
CA LEU A 194 -6.18 9.49 11.24
C LEU A 194 -4.75 8.97 11.38
N GLU A 195 -4.08 9.28 12.47
CA GLU A 195 -2.73 8.78 12.74
C GLU A 195 -2.79 7.49 13.57
N ILE A 196 -2.00 6.49 13.18
CA ILE A 196 -1.85 5.18 13.84
C ILE A 196 -0.40 5.02 14.28
N ASP A 197 -0.18 4.66 15.54
CA ASP A 197 1.13 4.19 15.98
C ASP A 197 1.36 2.78 15.42
N ALA A 198 2.36 2.65 14.53
CA ALA A 198 2.70 1.40 13.89
C ALA A 198 3.78 0.60 14.64
N THR A 199 4.12 1.01 15.87
CA THR A 199 5.15 0.38 16.69
C THR A 199 4.70 -0.95 17.32
N PRO A 200 3.45 -1.09 17.86
CA PRO A 200 3.01 -2.28 18.57
C PRO A 200 2.85 -3.54 17.70
N SER A 201 2.22 -4.57 18.27
CA SER A 201 1.88 -5.82 17.58
C SER A 201 0.88 -5.59 16.45
N ILE A 202 0.78 -6.56 15.54
CA ILE A 202 -0.20 -6.53 14.42
C ILE A 202 -1.63 -6.38 14.95
N GLU A 203 -1.97 -7.07 16.04
CA GLU A 203 -3.28 -7.09 16.67
C GLU A 203 -3.61 -5.75 17.32
N GLU A 204 -2.67 -5.15 18.03
CA GLU A 204 -2.84 -3.84 18.67
C GLU A 204 -2.99 -2.72 17.63
N ILE A 205 -2.19 -2.76 16.55
CA ILE A 205 -2.34 -1.85 15.41
C ILE A 205 -3.72 -2.05 14.77
N HIS A 206 -4.17 -3.30 14.58
CA HIS A 206 -5.49 -3.59 14.01
C HIS A 206 -6.61 -3.00 14.87
N THR A 207 -6.52 -3.14 16.18
CA THR A 207 -7.47 -2.55 17.13
C THR A 207 -7.52 -1.02 16.99
N GLN A 208 -6.38 -0.34 16.88
CA GLN A 208 -6.34 1.11 16.64
C GLN A 208 -7.03 1.48 15.32
N VAL A 209 -6.74 0.74 14.23
CA VAL A 209 -7.33 0.99 12.90
C VAL A 209 -8.85 0.84 12.95
N VAL A 210 -9.35 -0.27 13.46
CA VAL A 210 -10.79 -0.57 13.55
C VAL A 210 -11.51 0.48 14.40
N THR A 211 -10.97 0.80 15.59
CA THR A 211 -11.54 1.81 16.48
C THR A 211 -11.63 3.18 15.82
N LYS A 212 -10.54 3.64 15.18
CA LYS A 212 -10.52 4.97 14.54
C LYS A 212 -11.37 5.04 13.28
N LEU A 213 -11.58 3.94 12.59
CA LEU A 213 -12.47 3.86 11.42
C LEU A 213 -13.95 3.66 11.82
N GLY A 214 -14.25 3.36 13.09
CA GLY A 214 -15.61 3.06 13.55
C GLY A 214 -16.20 1.82 12.85
N LEU A 215 -15.42 0.72 12.86
CA LEU A 215 -15.78 -0.58 12.28
C LEU A 215 -16.15 -1.59 13.37
#